data_1f318bfe1438bb6ed443cc947adf6ce0
#
_entry.id   1f318bfe1438bb6ed443cc947adf6ce0
#
_cell.length_a   1.000
_cell.length_b   1.000
_cell.length_c   1.000
_cell.angle_alpha   90.00
_cell.angle_beta   90.00
_cell.angle_gamma   90.00
#
_symmetry.space_group_name_H-M   'P 1'
#
loop_
_entity.id
_entity.type
_entity.pdbx_description
1 polymer ?
#
loop_
_entity_poly.entity_id
_entity_poly.type
_entity_poly.pdbx_seq_one_letter_code
_entity_poly.pdbx_strand_id
1 'polypeptide(L)'
;MTQTLLTLFQRPEQADTPLRERVCSTLRRAIHSGALTCGQRLPSSRTLAADLGVSRVTAEAAYGQLEAEGYLQRRVGQGTFVAISVTKMRPPGRPQPRPQLSRRGSQIVATGGCRDPQRPLPFAAGSPDLRLFPVKQWQQLTAQQWRRQGEALMRYGDPQGYPPLREAIAAHVNQTRGVNCDAQQVIVLTSSQQALQLITTLLLDDGDRVWIEDPAYLGARNAFLSAGAQLTPVAVDDAGMRPMTRCPLRA
;
A
#
# COMPACT_ATOMS: atom_id res chain seq x y z
N MET A 1 25.30 4.90 -29.31
CA MET A 1 23.89 4.55 -28.96
C MET A 1 23.70 3.04 -28.85
N THR A 2 23.93 2.27 -29.87
CA THR A 2 23.75 0.80 -29.91
C THR A 2 24.55 0.09 -28.83
N GLN A 3 25.81 0.44 -28.60
CA GLN A 3 26.68 -0.17 -27.60
C GLN A 3 26.19 0.06 -26.14
N THR A 4 25.65 1.23 -25.87
CA THR A 4 25.06 1.55 -24.54
C THR A 4 23.77 0.73 -24.30
N LEU A 5 22.93 0.58 -25.31
CA LEU A 5 21.72 -0.23 -25.22
C LEU A 5 22.03 -1.71 -25.05
N LEU A 6 23.03 -2.24 -25.78
CA LEU A 6 23.51 -3.62 -25.62
C LEU A 6 24.02 -3.90 -24.20
N THR A 7 24.85 -3.02 -23.66
CA THR A 7 25.37 -3.15 -22.28
C THR A 7 24.25 -3.13 -21.23
N LEU A 8 23.22 -2.31 -21.43
CA LEU A 8 22.07 -2.24 -20.54
C LEU A 8 21.15 -3.47 -20.69
N PHE A 9 21.06 -4.04 -21.87
CA PHE A 9 20.22 -5.20 -22.17
C PHE A 9 20.83 -6.51 -21.64
N GLN A 10 22.15 -6.63 -21.61
CA GLN A 10 22.89 -7.84 -21.21
C GLN A 10 23.09 -7.99 -19.69
N ARG A 11 22.49 -7.12 -18.86
CA ARG A 11 22.64 -7.23 -17.41
C ARG A 11 22.01 -8.51 -16.86
N PRO A 12 22.74 -9.26 -16.00
CA PRO A 12 22.31 -10.57 -15.47
C PRO A 12 21.03 -10.50 -14.61
N GLU A 13 20.72 -9.36 -14.03
CA GLU A 13 19.53 -9.13 -13.16
C GLU A 13 18.18 -9.32 -13.89
N GLN A 14 18.20 -9.53 -15.21
CA GLN A 14 16.99 -9.65 -16.04
C GLN A 14 16.90 -10.96 -16.82
N ALA A 15 17.70 -11.97 -16.48
CA ALA A 15 17.75 -13.23 -17.21
C ALA A 15 16.38 -13.93 -17.32
N ASP A 16 15.58 -13.88 -16.26
CA ASP A 16 14.26 -14.52 -16.17
C ASP A 16 13.08 -13.64 -16.64
N THR A 17 13.36 -12.40 -17.11
CA THR A 17 12.31 -11.47 -17.53
C THR A 17 11.96 -11.70 -19.00
N PRO A 18 10.67 -11.65 -19.40
CA PRO A 18 10.26 -11.75 -20.80
C PRO A 18 10.99 -10.75 -21.70
N LEU A 19 11.43 -11.17 -22.87
CA LEU A 19 12.26 -10.36 -23.78
C LEU A 19 11.66 -8.98 -24.10
N ARG A 20 10.34 -8.89 -24.25
CA ARG A 20 9.67 -7.61 -24.47
C ARG A 20 9.89 -6.66 -23.30
N GLU A 21 9.75 -7.14 -22.09
CA GLU A 21 9.91 -6.31 -20.89
C GLU A 21 11.37 -5.92 -20.65
N ARG A 22 12.31 -6.80 -21.01
CA ARG A 22 13.74 -6.46 -21.02
C ARG A 22 14.04 -5.31 -21.98
N VAL A 23 13.48 -5.32 -23.19
CA VAL A 23 13.64 -4.22 -24.14
C VAL A 23 13.03 -2.93 -23.60
N CYS A 24 11.81 -2.98 -23.04
CA CYS A 24 11.17 -1.81 -22.42
C CYS A 24 11.99 -1.24 -21.27
N SER A 25 12.43 -2.06 -20.35
CA SER A 25 13.23 -1.63 -19.19
C SER A 25 14.60 -1.07 -19.57
N THR A 26 15.21 -1.62 -20.62
CA THR A 26 16.48 -1.12 -21.17
C THR A 26 16.32 0.29 -21.75
N LEU A 27 15.28 0.52 -22.56
CA LEU A 27 14.99 1.83 -23.13
C LEU A 27 14.59 2.84 -22.07
N ARG A 28 13.73 2.47 -21.10
CA ARG A 28 13.40 3.35 -19.97
C ARG A 28 14.64 3.78 -19.20
N ARG A 29 15.53 2.85 -18.86
CA ARG A 29 16.79 3.16 -18.18
C ARG A 29 17.68 4.07 -18.98
N ALA A 30 17.80 3.85 -20.29
CA ALA A 30 18.60 4.69 -21.17
C ALA A 30 18.03 6.13 -21.24
N ILE A 31 16.72 6.28 -21.25
CA ILE A 31 16.04 7.59 -21.20
C ILE A 31 16.26 8.23 -19.82
N HIS A 32 16.03 7.51 -18.73
CA HIS A 32 16.18 8.03 -17.37
C HIS A 32 17.63 8.40 -17.03
N SER A 33 18.61 7.67 -17.53
CA SER A 33 20.02 8.02 -17.36
C SER A 33 20.50 9.18 -18.24
N GLY A 34 19.66 9.64 -19.16
CA GLY A 34 20.03 10.67 -20.14
C GLY A 34 20.91 10.16 -21.30
N ALA A 35 21.12 8.84 -21.39
CA ALA A 35 21.82 8.23 -22.53
C ALA A 35 21.01 8.34 -23.83
N LEU A 36 19.69 8.44 -23.69
CA LEU A 36 18.75 8.81 -24.74
C LEU A 36 18.06 10.11 -24.34
N THR A 37 18.22 11.16 -25.15
CA THR A 37 17.69 12.50 -24.85
C THR A 37 16.35 12.75 -25.53
N CYS A 38 15.53 13.64 -24.97
CA CYS A 38 14.27 14.07 -25.57
C CYS A 38 14.49 14.59 -27.00
N GLY A 39 13.61 14.21 -27.92
CA GLY A 39 13.72 14.54 -29.34
C GLY A 39 14.71 13.65 -30.10
N GLN A 40 15.47 12.81 -29.43
CA GLN A 40 16.41 11.92 -30.11
C GLN A 40 15.69 10.83 -30.88
N ARG A 41 16.08 10.64 -32.15
CA ARG A 41 15.55 9.59 -33.01
C ARG A 41 16.11 8.22 -32.60
N LEU A 42 15.23 7.25 -32.41
CA LEU A 42 15.57 5.86 -32.14
C LEU A 42 15.80 5.06 -33.44
N PRO A 43 16.53 3.95 -33.39
CA PRO A 43 16.62 2.99 -34.49
C PRO A 43 15.24 2.50 -34.92
N SER A 44 15.11 2.03 -36.15
CA SER A 44 13.91 1.31 -36.56
C SER A 44 13.72 0.06 -35.71
N SER A 45 12.49 -0.42 -35.54
CA SER A 45 12.23 -1.69 -34.84
C SER A 45 13.02 -2.86 -35.42
N ARG A 46 13.27 -2.84 -36.71
CA ARG A 46 14.10 -3.83 -37.42
C ARG A 46 15.57 -3.75 -36.99
N THR A 47 16.12 -2.53 -36.95
CA THR A 47 17.51 -2.29 -36.52
C THR A 47 17.68 -2.60 -35.05
N LEU A 48 16.77 -2.14 -34.20
CA LEU A 48 16.81 -2.43 -32.75
C LEU A 48 16.74 -3.95 -32.48
N ALA A 49 15.90 -4.67 -33.22
CA ALA A 49 15.78 -6.12 -33.10
C ALA A 49 17.09 -6.83 -33.45
N ALA A 50 17.74 -6.43 -34.55
CA ALA A 50 19.04 -6.97 -34.95
C ALA A 50 20.14 -6.65 -33.91
N ASP A 51 20.17 -5.40 -33.42
CA ASP A 51 21.16 -4.94 -32.43
C ASP A 51 21.04 -5.68 -31.08
N LEU A 52 19.82 -5.99 -30.63
CA LEU A 52 19.57 -6.65 -29.34
C LEU A 52 19.42 -8.18 -29.44
N GLY A 53 19.43 -8.76 -30.63
CA GLY A 53 19.23 -10.20 -30.82
C GLY A 53 17.82 -10.67 -30.49
N VAL A 54 16.80 -9.83 -30.70
CA VAL A 54 15.39 -10.16 -30.43
C VAL A 54 14.58 -10.18 -31.74
N SER A 55 13.35 -10.73 -31.68
CA SER A 55 12.46 -10.70 -32.85
C SER A 55 12.00 -9.26 -33.15
N ARG A 56 11.73 -8.97 -34.44
CA ARG A 56 11.13 -7.67 -34.85
C ARG A 56 9.81 -7.43 -34.15
N VAL A 57 9.00 -8.47 -33.94
CA VAL A 57 7.71 -8.39 -33.26
C VAL A 57 7.91 -7.94 -31.81
N THR A 58 8.92 -8.49 -31.12
CA THR A 58 9.28 -8.09 -29.75
C THR A 58 9.69 -6.62 -29.65
N ALA A 59 10.54 -6.15 -30.57
CA ALA A 59 10.97 -4.76 -30.60
C ALA A 59 9.82 -3.81 -30.94
N GLU A 60 8.93 -4.18 -31.87
CA GLU A 60 7.76 -3.41 -32.25
C GLU A 60 6.74 -3.30 -31.08
N ALA A 61 6.49 -4.43 -30.40
CA ALA A 61 5.62 -4.45 -29.22
C ALA A 61 6.19 -3.60 -28.07
N ALA A 62 7.51 -3.60 -27.88
CA ALA A 62 8.16 -2.75 -26.88
C ALA A 62 8.03 -1.25 -27.24
N TYR A 63 8.22 -0.89 -28.49
CA TYR A 63 8.01 0.49 -28.94
C TYR A 63 6.56 0.94 -28.77
N GLY A 64 5.57 0.10 -29.11
CA GLY A 64 4.16 0.39 -28.92
C GLY A 64 3.80 0.57 -27.44
N GLN A 65 4.35 -0.26 -26.57
CA GLN A 65 4.14 -0.13 -25.12
C GLN A 65 4.74 1.20 -24.59
N LEU A 66 5.98 1.52 -24.96
CA LEU A 66 6.63 2.76 -24.52
C LEU A 66 6.00 4.02 -25.12
N GLU A 67 5.37 3.91 -26.28
CA GLU A 67 4.56 4.98 -26.87
C GLU A 67 3.26 5.19 -26.07
N ALA A 68 2.54 4.12 -25.74
CA ALA A 68 1.36 4.19 -24.88
C ALA A 68 1.66 4.74 -23.47
N GLU A 69 2.86 4.47 -22.96
CA GLU A 69 3.36 5.03 -21.69
C GLU A 69 3.88 6.48 -21.82
N GLY A 70 3.92 7.04 -23.04
CA GLY A 70 4.37 8.41 -23.30
C GLY A 70 5.89 8.60 -23.34
N TYR A 71 6.70 7.55 -23.25
CA TYR A 71 8.16 7.63 -23.37
C TYR A 71 8.61 7.91 -24.79
N LEU A 72 7.86 7.41 -25.78
CA LEU A 72 8.18 7.52 -27.18
C LEU A 72 7.05 8.19 -27.97
N GLN A 73 7.39 8.77 -29.10
CA GLN A 73 6.44 9.32 -30.06
C GLN A 73 6.81 8.86 -31.47
N ARG A 74 5.86 8.29 -32.18
CA ARG A 74 6.01 7.98 -33.59
C ARG A 74 5.59 9.17 -34.45
N ARG A 75 6.39 9.49 -35.48
CA ARG A 75 6.05 10.49 -36.49
C ARG A 75 6.01 9.81 -37.85
N VAL A 76 4.86 9.92 -38.49
CA VAL A 76 4.63 9.27 -39.79
C VAL A 76 5.73 9.68 -40.79
N GLY A 77 6.36 8.71 -41.42
CA GLY A 77 7.47 8.91 -42.38
C GLY A 77 8.82 9.35 -41.77
N GLN A 78 8.88 9.70 -40.49
CA GLN A 78 10.10 10.22 -39.84
C GLN A 78 10.74 9.27 -38.86
N GLY A 79 9.97 8.36 -38.27
CA GLY A 79 10.45 7.35 -37.32
C GLY A 79 9.95 7.55 -35.87
N THR A 80 10.62 6.91 -34.93
CA THR A 80 10.30 6.94 -33.50
C THR A 80 11.29 7.83 -32.76
N PHE A 81 10.78 8.68 -31.86
CA PHE A 81 11.55 9.67 -31.11
C PHE A 81 11.27 9.52 -29.61
N VAL A 82 12.24 9.90 -28.79
CA VAL A 82 12.05 10.03 -27.34
C VAL A 82 11.15 11.24 -27.05
N ALA A 83 10.01 11.01 -26.40
CA ALA A 83 9.01 12.04 -26.13
C ALA A 83 9.22 12.75 -24.79
N ILE A 84 9.78 12.04 -23.81
CA ILE A 84 9.95 12.57 -22.44
C ILE A 84 11.30 13.25 -22.30
N SER A 85 11.29 14.51 -21.85
CA SER A 85 12.46 15.14 -21.25
C SER A 85 12.54 14.68 -19.79
N VAL A 86 13.35 13.67 -19.51
CA VAL A 86 13.77 13.44 -18.13
C VAL A 86 14.66 14.64 -17.78
N THR A 87 14.07 15.64 -17.17
CA THR A 87 14.85 16.68 -16.51
C THR A 87 15.83 15.95 -15.62
N LYS A 88 17.14 16.01 -15.95
CA LYS A 88 18.18 15.43 -15.11
C LYS A 88 17.80 15.77 -13.68
N MET A 89 17.56 14.76 -12.83
CA MET A 89 17.39 15.04 -11.42
C MET A 89 18.44 16.06 -11.06
N ARG A 90 17.97 17.27 -10.73
CA ARG A 90 18.84 18.39 -10.36
C ARG A 90 19.91 17.79 -9.45
N PRO A 91 21.22 17.99 -9.73
CA PRO A 91 22.25 17.49 -8.83
C PRO A 91 21.84 17.87 -7.42
N PRO A 92 22.06 17.02 -6.41
CA PRO A 92 21.59 17.29 -5.07
C PRO A 92 21.99 18.70 -4.70
N GLY A 93 21.02 19.61 -4.85
CA GLY A 93 21.17 21.00 -4.39
C GLY A 93 21.46 20.92 -2.89
N ARG A 94 22.00 21.98 -2.31
CA ARG A 94 22.23 22.09 -0.87
C ARG A 94 21.25 21.22 -0.10
N PRO A 95 21.70 20.41 0.87
CA PRO A 95 20.83 19.51 1.61
C PRO A 95 19.59 20.29 2.04
N GLN A 96 18.47 20.01 1.40
CA GLN A 96 17.21 20.59 1.90
C GLN A 96 17.03 20.05 3.31
N PRO A 97 16.69 20.89 4.27
CA PRO A 97 16.44 20.43 5.62
C PRO A 97 15.41 19.31 5.51
N ARG A 98 15.79 18.13 5.97
CA ARG A 98 14.87 16.98 5.98
C ARG A 98 13.64 17.42 6.76
N PRO A 99 12.43 17.18 6.24
CA PRO A 99 11.22 17.51 6.98
C PRO A 99 11.31 16.85 8.36
N GLN A 100 11.22 17.65 9.40
CA GLN A 100 11.24 17.16 10.77
C GLN A 100 9.86 16.65 11.13
N LEU A 101 9.83 15.50 11.77
CA LEU A 101 8.58 14.98 12.35
C LEU A 101 8.14 15.90 13.49
N SER A 102 6.83 16.00 13.71
CA SER A 102 6.31 16.59 14.93
C SER A 102 6.81 15.83 16.16
N ARG A 103 6.74 16.46 17.35
CA ARG A 103 7.07 15.77 18.61
C ARG A 103 6.32 14.45 18.76
N ARG A 104 5.00 14.46 18.49
CA ARG A 104 4.14 13.25 18.49
C ARG A 104 4.61 12.22 17.47
N GLY A 105 4.88 12.63 16.24
CA GLY A 105 5.38 11.76 15.18
C GLY A 105 6.70 11.10 15.55
N SER A 106 7.63 11.84 16.16
CA SER A 106 8.91 11.30 16.65
C SER A 106 8.72 10.25 17.75
N GLN A 107 7.78 10.48 18.67
CA GLN A 107 7.44 9.51 19.72
C GLN A 107 6.88 8.21 19.14
N ILE A 108 5.95 8.31 18.17
CA ILE A 108 5.38 7.13 17.51
C ILE A 108 6.46 6.33 16.76
N VAL A 109 7.32 7.01 16.01
CA VAL A 109 8.42 6.35 15.29
C VAL A 109 9.39 5.66 16.25
N ALA A 110 9.67 6.27 17.40
CA ALA A 110 10.55 5.69 18.42
C ALA A 110 10.03 4.37 19.02
N THR A 111 8.73 4.10 18.95
CA THR A 111 8.16 2.82 19.40
C THR A 111 8.45 1.65 18.45
N GLY A 112 9.01 1.89 17.27
CA GLY A 112 9.32 0.88 16.26
C GLY A 112 8.12 0.44 15.39
N GLY A 113 6.92 0.90 15.70
CA GLY A 113 5.68 0.55 14.97
C GLY A 113 5.27 -0.92 15.13
N CYS A 114 4.10 -1.24 14.59
CA CYS A 114 3.60 -2.63 14.49
C CYS A 114 4.13 -3.23 13.19
N ARG A 115 5.20 -4.01 13.25
CA ARG A 115 5.72 -4.75 12.10
C ARG A 115 5.45 -6.23 12.29
N ASP A 116 4.71 -6.84 11.38
CA ASP A 116 4.65 -8.28 11.29
C ASP A 116 5.99 -8.82 10.80
N PRO A 117 6.60 -9.78 11.51
CA PRO A 117 7.77 -10.46 10.99
C PRO A 117 7.41 -11.21 9.71
N GLN A 118 8.24 -11.11 8.66
CA GLN A 118 8.04 -11.87 7.41
C GLN A 118 7.97 -13.39 7.65
N ARG A 119 8.55 -13.86 8.75
CA ARG A 119 8.43 -15.23 9.24
C ARG A 119 7.99 -15.15 10.70
N PRO A 120 6.76 -15.60 11.02
CA PRO A 120 6.30 -15.61 12.39
C PRO A 120 7.20 -16.51 13.24
N LEU A 121 7.69 -15.95 14.34
CA LEU A 121 8.42 -16.72 15.34
C LEU A 121 7.42 -17.46 16.23
N PRO A 122 7.81 -18.57 16.86
CA PRO A 122 7.00 -19.21 17.88
C PRO A 122 6.58 -18.17 18.94
N PHE A 123 5.31 -18.19 19.34
CA PHE A 123 4.70 -17.26 20.29
C PHE A 123 4.61 -15.79 19.80
N ALA A 124 4.82 -15.52 18.50
CA ALA A 124 4.55 -14.19 17.95
C ALA A 124 3.04 -13.90 17.98
N ALA A 125 2.64 -12.88 18.73
CA ALA A 125 1.24 -12.44 18.77
C ALA A 125 0.82 -11.84 17.42
N GLY A 126 -0.46 -12.00 17.04
CA GLY A 126 -1.05 -11.36 15.87
C GLY A 126 -0.85 -12.09 14.55
N SER A 127 -0.13 -13.20 14.50
CA SER A 127 0.09 -14.00 13.28
C SER A 127 -0.75 -15.29 13.31
N PRO A 128 -1.91 -15.35 12.63
CA PRO A 128 -2.70 -16.57 12.55
C PRO A 128 -2.05 -17.60 11.63
N ASP A 129 -2.48 -18.86 11.70
CA ASP A 129 -2.07 -19.87 10.73
C ASP A 129 -2.73 -19.59 9.36
N LEU A 130 -1.98 -18.97 8.46
CA LEU A 130 -2.46 -18.59 7.13
C LEU A 130 -2.85 -19.77 6.25
N ARG A 131 -2.39 -21.00 6.56
CA ARG A 131 -2.74 -22.22 5.82
C ARG A 131 -4.20 -22.62 6.03
N LEU A 132 -4.80 -22.19 7.12
CA LEU A 132 -6.22 -22.47 7.45
C LEU A 132 -7.18 -21.51 6.74
N PHE A 133 -6.69 -20.49 6.05
CA PHE A 133 -7.56 -19.55 5.36
C PHE A 133 -8.27 -20.26 4.18
N PRO A 134 -9.59 -20.20 4.08
CA PRO A 134 -10.37 -20.92 3.07
C PRO A 134 -10.33 -20.23 1.70
N VAL A 135 -9.16 -20.23 1.05
CA VAL A 135 -8.88 -19.49 -0.20
C VAL A 135 -9.91 -19.78 -1.29
N LYS A 136 -10.27 -21.07 -1.52
CA LYS A 136 -11.23 -21.47 -2.56
C LYS A 136 -12.61 -20.87 -2.32
N GLN A 137 -13.09 -20.94 -1.08
CA GLN A 137 -14.39 -20.37 -0.71
C GLN A 137 -14.39 -18.85 -0.87
N TRP A 138 -13.32 -18.19 -0.43
CA TRP A 138 -13.15 -16.75 -0.61
C TRP A 138 -13.20 -16.34 -2.08
N GLN A 139 -12.47 -17.03 -2.96
CA GLN A 139 -12.48 -16.78 -4.39
C GLN A 139 -13.86 -16.95 -5.01
N GLN A 140 -14.58 -18.02 -4.63
CA GLN A 140 -15.94 -18.29 -5.13
C GLN A 140 -16.92 -17.18 -4.72
N LEU A 141 -16.91 -16.78 -3.45
CA LEU A 141 -17.76 -15.71 -2.92
C LEU A 141 -17.44 -14.36 -3.58
N THR A 142 -16.16 -14.03 -3.73
CA THR A 142 -15.73 -12.82 -4.42
C THR A 142 -16.21 -12.80 -5.87
N ALA A 143 -16.01 -13.89 -6.62
CA ALA A 143 -16.50 -14.00 -7.99
C ALA A 143 -18.02 -13.91 -8.08
N GLN A 144 -18.75 -14.47 -7.11
CA GLN A 144 -20.21 -14.36 -7.04
C GLN A 144 -20.67 -12.92 -6.84
N GLN A 145 -20.02 -12.15 -5.95
CA GLN A 145 -20.37 -10.75 -5.73
C GLN A 145 -20.10 -9.91 -6.99
N TRP A 146 -18.99 -10.11 -7.66
CA TRP A 146 -18.70 -9.44 -8.93
C TRP A 146 -19.76 -9.74 -10.01
N ARG A 147 -20.20 -10.99 -10.13
CA ARG A 147 -21.26 -11.36 -11.08
C ARG A 147 -22.62 -10.73 -10.73
N ARG A 148 -22.94 -10.60 -9.44
CA ARG A 148 -24.23 -10.06 -8.98
C ARG A 148 -24.32 -8.55 -9.04
N GLN A 149 -23.25 -7.86 -8.70
CA GLN A 149 -23.26 -6.42 -8.46
C GLN A 149 -22.41 -5.62 -9.44
N GLY A 150 -21.41 -6.25 -10.08
CA GLY A 150 -20.62 -5.67 -11.17
C GLY A 150 -20.25 -4.22 -10.96
N GLU A 151 -20.83 -3.35 -11.77
CA GLU A 151 -20.54 -1.91 -11.76
C GLU A 151 -20.82 -1.22 -10.40
N ALA A 152 -21.82 -1.70 -9.64
CA ALA A 152 -22.17 -1.10 -8.35
C ALA A 152 -21.01 -1.18 -7.33
N LEU A 153 -20.18 -2.24 -7.40
CA LEU A 153 -19.00 -2.38 -6.54
C LEU A 153 -17.88 -1.39 -6.85
N MET A 154 -17.92 -0.73 -8.01
CA MET A 154 -16.92 0.26 -8.43
C MET A 154 -17.33 1.70 -8.10
N ARG A 155 -18.51 1.90 -7.55
CA ARG A 155 -19.02 3.22 -7.17
C ARG A 155 -18.63 3.55 -5.73
N TYR A 156 -18.62 4.84 -5.41
CA TYR A 156 -18.60 5.28 -4.00
C TYR A 156 -19.88 4.81 -3.32
N GLY A 157 -19.72 4.16 -2.16
CA GLY A 157 -20.81 3.65 -1.34
C GLY A 157 -21.12 4.52 -0.12
N ASP A 158 -21.89 3.96 0.79
CA ASP A 158 -22.15 4.55 2.10
C ASP A 158 -20.81 4.71 2.87
N PRO A 159 -20.50 5.89 3.44
CA PRO A 159 -19.29 6.10 4.25
C PRO A 159 -19.17 5.16 5.45
N GLN A 160 -20.27 4.68 6.01
CA GLN A 160 -20.27 3.70 7.10
C GLN A 160 -19.94 2.27 6.60
N GLY A 161 -19.94 2.04 5.29
CA GLY A 161 -19.70 0.75 4.66
C GLY A 161 -20.94 0.16 4.02
N TYR A 162 -20.73 -0.91 3.25
CA TYR A 162 -21.76 -1.58 2.46
C TYR A 162 -22.94 -2.06 3.31
N PRO A 163 -24.19 -1.55 3.10
CA PRO A 163 -25.32 -1.81 3.99
C PRO A 163 -25.60 -3.30 4.24
N PRO A 164 -25.63 -4.20 3.23
CA PRO A 164 -25.87 -5.62 3.49
C PRO A 164 -24.78 -6.29 4.35
N LEU A 165 -23.54 -5.78 4.31
CA LEU A 165 -22.48 -6.27 5.20
C LEU A 165 -22.72 -5.80 6.64
N ARG A 166 -23.15 -4.56 6.85
CA ARG A 166 -23.48 -4.01 8.17
C ARG A 166 -24.63 -4.77 8.80
N GLU A 167 -25.69 -5.09 8.04
CA GLU A 167 -26.81 -5.92 8.47
C GLU A 167 -26.35 -7.33 8.88
N ALA A 168 -25.51 -7.97 8.06
CA ALA A 168 -24.97 -9.28 8.36
C ALA A 168 -24.08 -9.29 9.60
N ILE A 169 -23.27 -8.25 9.80
CA ILE A 169 -22.42 -8.08 11.00
C ILE A 169 -23.32 -7.93 12.24
N ALA A 170 -24.30 -7.02 12.21
CA ALA A 170 -25.20 -6.80 13.34
C ALA A 170 -25.94 -8.11 13.71
N ALA A 171 -26.51 -8.81 12.74
CA ALA A 171 -27.16 -10.10 12.97
C ALA A 171 -26.20 -11.13 13.59
N HIS A 172 -24.97 -11.22 13.08
CA HIS A 172 -23.96 -12.17 13.56
C HIS A 172 -23.55 -11.89 15.01
N VAL A 173 -23.22 -10.65 15.35
CA VAL A 173 -22.76 -10.31 16.71
C VAL A 173 -23.88 -10.39 17.74
N ASN A 174 -25.13 -10.10 17.33
CA ASN A 174 -26.30 -10.32 18.19
C ASN A 174 -26.47 -11.80 18.55
N GLN A 175 -26.31 -12.71 17.58
CA GLN A 175 -26.47 -14.16 17.79
C GLN A 175 -25.28 -14.76 18.55
N THR A 176 -24.06 -14.35 18.22
CA THR A 176 -22.85 -15.05 18.71
C THR A 176 -22.21 -14.40 19.92
N ARG A 177 -22.47 -13.13 20.17
CA ARG A 177 -21.84 -12.34 21.24
C ARG A 177 -22.82 -11.70 22.20
N GLY A 178 -24.13 -11.83 21.95
CA GLY A 178 -25.16 -11.18 22.77
C GLY A 178 -25.13 -9.63 22.72
N VAL A 179 -24.54 -9.08 21.69
CA VAL A 179 -24.51 -7.62 21.47
C VAL A 179 -25.87 -7.20 20.91
N ASN A 180 -26.55 -6.28 21.61
CA ASN A 180 -27.83 -5.73 21.11
C ASN A 180 -27.54 -4.51 20.25
N CYS A 181 -27.34 -4.68 18.94
CA CYS A 181 -27.08 -3.58 18.00
C CYS A 181 -27.86 -3.76 16.70
N ASP A 182 -28.05 -2.67 15.99
CA ASP A 182 -28.58 -2.63 14.62
C ASP A 182 -27.51 -2.22 13.60
N ALA A 183 -27.84 -2.30 12.31
CA ALA A 183 -26.91 -1.97 11.22
C ALA A 183 -26.45 -0.50 11.23
N GLN A 184 -27.20 0.43 11.84
CA GLN A 184 -26.82 1.84 11.92
C GLN A 184 -25.65 2.07 12.88
N GLN A 185 -25.48 1.17 13.85
CA GLN A 185 -24.40 1.20 14.84
C GLN A 185 -23.13 0.50 14.36
N VAL A 186 -23.13 -0.04 13.12
CA VAL A 186 -21.99 -0.74 12.53
C VAL A 186 -21.27 0.16 11.54
N ILE A 187 -19.97 0.33 11.71
CA ILE A 187 -19.08 1.01 10.77
C ILE A 187 -18.03 0.02 10.28
N VAL A 188 -17.95 -0.15 8.96
CA VAL A 188 -16.97 -1.05 8.33
C VAL A 188 -15.68 -0.29 8.04
N LEU A 189 -14.58 -0.76 8.58
CA LEU A 189 -13.26 -0.15 8.45
C LEU A 189 -12.25 -1.16 7.89
N THR A 190 -11.11 -0.70 7.42
CA THR A 190 -10.08 -1.56 6.81
C THR A 190 -9.28 -2.37 7.83
N SER A 191 -9.20 -1.89 9.08
CA SER A 191 -8.42 -2.53 10.14
C SER A 191 -8.82 -2.04 11.53
N SER A 192 -8.47 -2.82 12.56
CA SER A 192 -8.56 -2.39 13.96
C SER A 192 -7.74 -1.13 14.24
N GLN A 193 -6.62 -0.93 13.56
CA GLN A 193 -5.81 0.28 13.70
C GLN A 193 -6.55 1.52 13.19
N GLN A 194 -7.30 1.42 12.09
CA GLN A 194 -8.16 2.50 11.62
C GLN A 194 -9.30 2.78 12.60
N ALA A 195 -9.88 1.73 13.20
CA ALA A 195 -10.91 1.88 14.22
C ALA A 195 -10.38 2.64 15.46
N LEU A 196 -9.23 2.23 15.97
CA LEU A 196 -8.57 2.90 17.09
C LEU A 196 -8.29 4.37 16.79
N GLN A 197 -7.75 4.67 15.60
CA GLN A 197 -7.47 6.06 15.21
C GLN A 197 -8.74 6.90 15.09
N LEU A 198 -9.81 6.34 14.51
CA LEU A 198 -11.10 7.02 14.37
C LEU A 198 -11.73 7.34 15.74
N ILE A 199 -11.81 6.33 16.61
CA ILE A 199 -12.36 6.47 17.97
C ILE A 199 -11.55 7.51 18.75
N THR A 200 -10.24 7.42 18.69
CA THR A 200 -9.32 8.34 19.35
C THR A 200 -9.56 9.79 18.89
N THR A 201 -9.71 9.99 17.57
CA THR A 201 -9.94 11.32 16.99
C THR A 201 -11.30 11.90 17.38
N LEU A 202 -12.32 11.04 17.52
CA LEU A 202 -13.69 11.48 17.80
C LEU A 202 -13.97 11.70 19.29
N LEU A 203 -13.28 10.98 20.17
CA LEU A 203 -13.65 10.92 21.59
C LEU A 203 -12.60 11.50 22.54
N LEU A 204 -11.40 11.84 22.07
CA LEU A 204 -10.31 12.30 22.94
C LEU A 204 -9.78 13.66 22.52
N ASP A 205 -9.62 14.52 23.51
CA ASP A 205 -8.88 15.77 23.43
C ASP A 205 -7.44 15.61 23.96
N ASP A 206 -6.58 16.59 23.65
CA ASP A 206 -5.20 16.61 24.15
C ASP A 206 -5.17 16.69 25.68
N GLY A 207 -4.49 15.75 26.30
CA GLY A 207 -4.38 15.64 27.76
C GLY A 207 -5.42 14.75 28.42
N ASP A 208 -6.38 14.20 27.69
CA ASP A 208 -7.36 13.26 28.23
C ASP A 208 -6.67 11.98 28.75
N ARG A 209 -7.25 11.41 29.81
CA ARG A 209 -6.72 10.20 30.45
C ARG A 209 -7.40 8.96 29.91
N VAL A 210 -6.59 8.00 29.43
CA VAL A 210 -7.06 6.73 28.90
C VAL A 210 -6.46 5.57 29.69
N TRP A 211 -7.30 4.67 30.17
CA TRP A 211 -6.84 3.41 30.70
C TRP A 211 -6.40 2.50 29.56
N ILE A 212 -5.26 1.84 29.74
CA ILE A 212 -4.72 0.88 28.80
C ILE A 212 -4.22 -0.34 29.54
N GLU A 213 -4.43 -1.49 28.99
CA GLU A 213 -3.90 -2.75 29.51
C GLU A 213 -2.37 -2.71 29.64
N ASP A 214 -1.83 -3.41 30.63
CA ASP A 214 -0.39 -3.61 30.76
C ASP A 214 -0.11 -5.10 31.04
N PRO A 215 0.42 -5.83 30.03
CA PRO A 215 0.91 -5.39 28.71
C PRO A 215 -0.20 -5.03 27.72
N ALA A 216 0.05 -4.03 26.86
CA ALA A 216 -0.91 -3.48 25.92
C ALA A 216 -0.59 -3.77 24.45
N TYR A 217 -1.63 -3.74 23.61
CA TYR A 217 -1.44 -3.72 22.17
C TYR A 217 -0.76 -2.40 21.72
N LEU A 218 0.40 -2.52 21.09
CA LEU A 218 1.22 -1.36 20.72
C LEU A 218 0.48 -0.38 19.76
N GLY A 219 -0.37 -0.91 18.89
CA GLY A 219 -1.19 -0.10 17.98
C GLY A 219 -2.18 0.81 18.72
N ALA A 220 -2.83 0.32 19.78
CA ALA A 220 -3.72 1.11 20.63
C ALA A 220 -2.93 2.20 21.38
N ARG A 221 -1.80 1.81 21.98
CA ARG A 221 -0.90 2.76 22.65
C ARG A 221 -0.52 3.92 21.72
N ASN A 222 -0.09 3.61 20.49
CA ASN A 222 0.32 4.60 19.53
C ASN A 222 -0.84 5.50 19.07
N ALA A 223 -2.04 4.95 18.87
CA ALA A 223 -3.21 5.72 18.52
C ALA A 223 -3.55 6.75 19.62
N PHE A 224 -3.62 6.34 20.88
CA PHE A 224 -3.91 7.25 22.00
C PHE A 224 -2.82 8.31 22.18
N LEU A 225 -1.54 7.95 22.14
CA LEU A 225 -0.44 8.91 22.21
C LEU A 225 -0.46 9.92 21.05
N SER A 226 -0.90 9.49 19.86
CA SER A 226 -1.02 10.38 18.70
C SER A 226 -2.08 11.48 18.89
N ALA A 227 -3.09 11.24 19.70
CA ALA A 227 -4.10 12.24 20.08
C ALA A 227 -3.65 13.12 21.25
N GLY A 228 -2.49 12.86 21.85
CA GLY A 228 -2.01 13.59 23.02
C GLY A 228 -2.58 13.07 24.34
N ALA A 229 -3.21 11.89 24.34
CA ALA A 229 -3.78 11.31 25.54
C ALA A 229 -2.70 10.89 26.56
N GLN A 230 -3.04 10.96 27.84
CA GLN A 230 -2.24 10.49 28.96
C GLN A 230 -2.63 9.04 29.29
N LEU A 231 -1.71 8.12 29.07
CA LEU A 231 -1.98 6.69 29.31
C LEU A 231 -1.82 6.34 30.78
N THR A 232 -2.81 5.67 31.33
CA THR A 232 -2.77 5.07 32.68
C THR A 232 -2.77 3.55 32.51
N PRO A 233 -1.63 2.86 32.72
CA PRO A 233 -1.55 1.40 32.60
C PRO A 233 -2.37 0.75 33.71
N VAL A 234 -3.10 -0.30 33.35
CA VAL A 234 -3.96 -1.09 34.26
C VAL A 234 -3.60 -2.56 34.09
N ALA A 235 -3.34 -3.24 35.20
CA ALA A 235 -3.01 -4.66 35.20
C ALA A 235 -4.16 -5.50 34.64
N VAL A 236 -3.80 -6.63 34.03
CA VAL A 236 -4.73 -7.59 33.40
C VAL A 236 -4.64 -8.92 34.16
N ASP A 237 -5.77 -9.59 34.32
CA ASP A 237 -5.86 -10.98 34.81
C ASP A 237 -6.72 -11.82 33.85
N ASP A 238 -7.06 -13.04 34.26
CA ASP A 238 -7.86 -13.96 33.44
C ASP A 238 -9.27 -13.45 33.11
N ALA A 239 -9.77 -12.46 33.86
CA ALA A 239 -11.06 -11.80 33.59
C ALA A 239 -10.92 -10.51 32.72
N GLY A 240 -9.69 -10.11 32.40
CA GLY A 240 -9.38 -8.90 31.61
C GLY A 240 -8.79 -7.76 32.44
N MET A 241 -9.03 -6.52 31.99
CA MET A 241 -8.52 -5.33 32.66
C MET A 241 -9.15 -5.17 34.06
N ARG A 242 -8.33 -4.91 35.08
CA ARG A 242 -8.77 -4.65 36.47
C ARG A 242 -8.90 -3.15 36.74
N PRO A 243 -10.07 -2.55 36.49
CA PRO A 243 -10.23 -1.12 36.72
C PRO A 243 -10.09 -0.81 38.23
N MET A 244 -9.29 0.21 38.53
CA MET A 244 -9.20 0.71 39.91
C MET A 244 -10.56 1.27 40.33
N THR A 245 -11.01 0.94 41.52
CA THR A 245 -12.36 1.24 42.07
C THR A 245 -12.66 2.75 42.20
N ARG A 246 -11.71 3.63 41.92
CA ARG A 246 -11.87 5.08 41.85
C ARG A 246 -11.23 5.63 40.60
N CYS A 247 -12.00 5.71 39.52
CA CYS A 247 -11.68 6.62 38.43
C CYS A 247 -12.11 8.03 38.87
N PRO A 248 -11.21 9.01 38.91
CA PRO A 248 -11.64 10.40 38.97
C PRO A 248 -12.18 10.76 37.57
N LEU A 249 -13.45 10.41 37.33
CA LEU A 249 -14.19 10.99 36.22
C LEU A 249 -14.21 12.50 36.43
N ARG A 250 -13.78 13.27 35.46
CA ARG A 250 -14.06 14.69 35.46
C ARG A 250 -15.58 14.87 35.42
N ALA A 251 -16.10 15.59 36.41
CA ALA A 251 -17.44 16.16 36.39
C ALA A 251 -17.56 17.21 35.26
#